data_4e783b8fc129fa4343cb27c969fda1db
#
_entry.id   4e783b8fc129fa4343cb27c969fda1db
#
_cell.length_a   1.000
_cell.length_b   1.000
_cell.length_c   1.000
_cell.angle_alpha   90.00
_cell.angle_beta   90.00
_cell.angle_gamma   90.00
#
_symmetry.space_group_name_H-M   'P 1'
#
loop_
_entity.id
_entity.type
_entity.pdbx_description
1 polymer ?
#
loop_
_entity_poly.entity_id
_entity_poly.type
_entity_poly.pdbx_seq_one_letter_code
_entity_poly.pdbx_strand_id
1 'polypeptide(L)'
;YNCVRSLLYLTIDSTIQPKLYGYIKRFEQMSDSINRIERRAEIDEIHTVHAIELQQREIAEQYRRFIYCAVLIIVCLLATIAIVTLYIEQRRKQHYLRLRKELQTNQAKIYKINESIEENGNSLPHSREEILAIYRDSLNASIALFNKSACAMRLQKLNKLRNKDVGHISIKEREELYEALDENFITVITYLRDEANKYSQTKLSPLNIHLILLLAMGYSTGVIRECLAVSADNAVTQHKKRVLNRLPNDIISTLFGAI
;
A
#
# COMPACT_ATOMS: atom_id res chain seq x y z
N TYR A 1 -52.41 -39.86 52.69
CA TYR A 1 -53.10 -38.73 53.36
C TYR A 1 -54.57 -39.13 53.70
N ASN A 2 -55.30 -39.61 52.77
CA ASN A 2 -56.72 -40.03 52.96
C ASN A 2 -56.90 -41.22 53.91
N CYS A 3 -55.95 -42.17 53.95
CA CYS A 3 -56.02 -43.33 54.88
C CYS A 3 -55.84 -42.92 56.33
N VAL A 4 -54.98 -41.97 56.66
CA VAL A 4 -54.77 -41.47 58.03
C VAL A 4 -56.00 -40.72 58.53
N ARG A 5 -56.65 -39.97 57.66
CA ARG A 5 -57.90 -39.24 57.92
C ARG A 5 -59.06 -40.22 58.23
N SER A 6 -59.18 -41.27 57.46
CA SER A 6 -60.22 -42.29 57.69
C SER A 6 -60.00 -43.09 58.98
N LEU A 7 -58.78 -43.42 59.34
CA LEU A 7 -58.43 -44.10 60.60
C LEU A 7 -58.69 -43.23 61.85
N LEU A 8 -58.48 -41.96 61.78
CA LEU A 8 -58.76 -41.01 62.88
C LEU A 8 -60.23 -40.87 63.14
N TYR A 9 -61.13 -40.96 62.19
CA TYR A 9 -62.58 -40.89 62.34
C TYR A 9 -63.17 -42.18 62.94
N LEU A 10 -62.49 -43.32 62.89
CA LEU A 10 -63.00 -44.61 63.31
C LEU A 10 -62.68 -44.98 64.78
N THR A 11 -61.79 -44.29 65.47
CA THR A 11 -61.24 -44.68 66.78
C THR A 11 -61.52 -43.74 67.94
N ILE A 12 -62.44 -42.76 67.82
CA ILE A 12 -62.58 -41.73 68.84
C ILE A 12 -63.90 -41.83 69.60
N ASP A 13 -63.75 -41.99 70.93
CA ASP A 13 -64.81 -41.99 71.87
C ASP A 13 -65.52 -40.60 71.94
N SER A 14 -66.86 -40.57 72.15
CA SER A 14 -67.73 -39.41 71.96
C SER A 14 -67.43 -38.21 72.87
N THR A 15 -66.61 -38.34 73.90
CA THR A 15 -66.22 -37.26 74.83
C THR A 15 -64.99 -36.45 74.37
N ILE A 16 -64.20 -36.98 73.46
CA ILE A 16 -62.96 -36.32 72.98
C ILE A 16 -63.19 -35.61 71.63
N GLN A 17 -64.28 -35.94 70.90
CA GLN A 17 -64.63 -35.49 69.55
C GLN A 17 -64.55 -33.97 69.35
N PRO A 18 -65.07 -33.07 70.18
CA PRO A 18 -65.13 -31.65 69.85
C PRO A 18 -63.74 -30.95 69.86
N LYS A 19 -62.83 -31.39 70.73
CA LYS A 19 -61.48 -30.82 70.83
C LYS A 19 -60.61 -31.31 69.66
N LEU A 20 -60.75 -32.60 69.35
CA LEU A 20 -59.98 -33.21 68.23
C LEU A 20 -60.42 -32.66 66.87
N TYR A 21 -61.71 -32.48 66.66
CA TYR A 21 -62.27 -31.83 65.51
C TYR A 21 -61.68 -30.39 65.31
N GLY A 22 -61.55 -29.65 66.37
CA GLY A 22 -60.91 -28.32 66.37
C GLY A 22 -59.43 -28.37 65.93
N TYR A 23 -58.68 -29.38 66.40
CA TYR A 23 -57.27 -29.57 65.96
C TYR A 23 -57.14 -30.01 64.47
N ILE A 24 -57.98 -30.92 63.99
CA ILE A 24 -58.02 -31.36 62.63
C ILE A 24 -58.34 -30.18 61.71
N LYS A 25 -59.35 -29.38 62.02
CA LYS A 25 -59.75 -28.22 61.28
C LYS A 25 -58.63 -27.16 61.23
N ARG A 26 -57.91 -26.92 62.34
CA ARG A 26 -56.72 -26.03 62.36
C ARG A 26 -55.57 -26.61 61.50
N PHE A 27 -55.32 -27.90 61.54
CA PHE A 27 -54.33 -28.58 60.77
C PHE A 27 -54.66 -28.49 59.28
N GLU A 28 -55.90 -28.69 58.88
CA GLU A 28 -56.34 -28.52 57.46
C GLU A 28 -56.16 -27.05 57.04
N GLN A 29 -56.51 -26.10 57.80
CA GLN A 29 -56.34 -24.67 57.53
C GLN A 29 -54.83 -24.30 57.39
N MET A 30 -53.98 -24.84 58.24
CA MET A 30 -52.57 -24.63 58.22
C MET A 30 -51.96 -25.31 56.97
N SER A 31 -52.33 -26.54 56.66
CA SER A 31 -51.91 -27.27 55.46
C SER A 31 -52.34 -26.55 54.21
N ASP A 32 -53.56 -26.06 54.11
CA ASP A 32 -54.05 -25.29 52.98
C ASP A 32 -53.29 -23.94 52.82
N SER A 33 -52.94 -23.33 53.94
CA SER A 33 -52.16 -22.08 53.89
C SER A 33 -50.70 -22.31 53.41
N ILE A 34 -50.09 -23.40 53.89
CA ILE A 34 -48.72 -23.80 53.40
C ILE A 34 -48.79 -24.13 51.96
N ASN A 35 -49.72 -24.97 51.50
CA ASN A 35 -49.87 -25.29 50.09
C ASN A 35 -50.15 -24.07 49.21
N ARG A 36 -50.85 -23.06 49.71
CA ARG A 36 -51.05 -21.80 48.99
C ARG A 36 -49.77 -20.96 48.92
N ILE A 37 -48.97 -20.95 49.98
CA ILE A 37 -47.67 -20.25 49.98
C ILE A 37 -46.69 -20.92 49.03
N GLU A 38 -46.58 -22.26 49.08
CA GLU A 38 -45.74 -23.01 48.16
C GLU A 38 -46.13 -22.81 46.70
N ARG A 39 -47.41 -22.88 46.36
CA ARG A 39 -47.89 -22.57 45.00
C ARG A 39 -47.61 -21.16 44.54
N ARG A 40 -47.72 -20.17 45.46
CA ARG A 40 -47.35 -18.79 45.11
C ARG A 40 -45.87 -18.68 44.86
N ALA A 41 -45.02 -19.25 45.72
CA ALA A 41 -43.58 -19.23 45.54
C ALA A 41 -43.16 -19.89 44.21
N GLU A 42 -43.80 -21.04 43.82
CA GLU A 42 -43.58 -21.73 42.58
C GLU A 42 -44.00 -20.87 41.35
N ILE A 43 -45.14 -20.17 41.46
CA ILE A 43 -45.61 -19.25 40.42
C ILE A 43 -44.67 -18.02 40.30
N ASP A 44 -44.20 -17.45 41.39
CA ASP A 44 -43.28 -16.34 41.40
C ASP A 44 -41.91 -16.73 40.84
N GLU A 45 -41.43 -17.95 41.13
CA GLU A 45 -40.22 -18.49 40.55
C GLU A 45 -40.34 -18.65 39.02
N ILE A 46 -41.45 -19.19 38.54
CA ILE A 46 -41.72 -19.32 37.09
C ILE A 46 -41.77 -17.92 36.42
N HIS A 47 -42.43 -16.98 37.06
CA HIS A 47 -42.45 -15.61 36.54
C HIS A 47 -41.09 -14.94 36.48
N THR A 48 -40.24 -15.12 37.51
CA THR A 48 -38.88 -14.59 37.51
C THR A 48 -37.99 -15.22 36.46
N VAL A 49 -38.05 -16.55 36.31
CA VAL A 49 -37.32 -17.27 35.26
C VAL A 49 -37.73 -16.78 33.86
N HIS A 50 -39.04 -16.65 33.64
CA HIS A 50 -39.55 -16.19 32.35
C HIS A 50 -39.18 -14.73 32.06
N ALA A 51 -39.16 -13.87 33.04
CA ALA A 51 -38.69 -12.49 32.90
C ALA A 51 -37.21 -12.42 32.55
N ILE A 52 -36.36 -13.25 33.17
CA ILE A 52 -34.94 -13.37 32.87
C ILE A 52 -34.72 -13.88 31.44
N GLU A 53 -35.46 -14.89 31.01
CA GLU A 53 -35.38 -15.41 29.64
C GLU A 53 -35.75 -14.36 28.58
N LEU A 54 -36.79 -13.59 28.80
CA LEU A 54 -37.20 -12.49 27.93
C LEU A 54 -36.11 -11.44 27.83
N GLN A 55 -35.56 -11.03 28.96
CA GLN A 55 -34.47 -10.05 29.01
C GLN A 55 -33.21 -10.57 28.28
N GLN A 56 -32.88 -11.85 28.47
CA GLN A 56 -31.74 -12.44 27.72
C GLN A 56 -31.97 -12.46 26.20
N ARG A 57 -33.20 -12.74 25.76
CA ARG A 57 -33.56 -12.70 24.34
C ARG A 57 -33.44 -11.30 23.78
N GLU A 58 -33.93 -10.29 24.46
CA GLU A 58 -33.81 -8.88 24.06
C GLU A 58 -32.33 -8.46 23.92
N ILE A 59 -31.51 -8.79 24.93
CA ILE A 59 -30.06 -8.51 24.88
C ILE A 59 -29.41 -9.23 23.69
N ALA A 60 -29.75 -10.49 23.45
CA ALA A 60 -29.20 -11.27 22.32
C ALA A 60 -29.59 -10.66 20.98
N GLU A 61 -30.83 -10.18 20.82
CA GLU A 61 -31.27 -9.49 19.59
C GLU A 61 -30.58 -8.15 19.40
N GLN A 62 -30.40 -7.36 20.44
CA GLN A 62 -29.62 -6.12 20.38
C GLN A 62 -28.17 -6.38 19.98
N TYR A 63 -27.55 -7.41 20.54
CA TYR A 63 -26.19 -7.83 20.20
C TYR A 63 -26.06 -8.26 18.71
N ARG A 64 -27.03 -9.01 18.22
CA ARG A 64 -27.08 -9.38 16.80
C ARG A 64 -27.17 -8.15 15.90
N ARG A 65 -28.05 -7.20 16.19
CA ARG A 65 -28.20 -5.95 15.43
C ARG A 65 -26.89 -5.16 15.45
N PHE A 66 -26.24 -5.06 16.60
CA PHE A 66 -24.94 -4.40 16.71
C PHE A 66 -23.85 -5.07 15.86
N ILE A 67 -23.77 -6.41 15.90
CA ILE A 67 -22.82 -7.17 15.07
C ILE A 67 -23.08 -6.93 13.56
N TYR A 68 -24.35 -6.97 13.14
CA TYR A 68 -24.66 -6.69 11.73
C TYR A 68 -24.26 -5.27 11.31
N CYS A 69 -24.52 -4.27 12.12
CA CYS A 69 -24.08 -2.90 11.84
C CYS A 69 -22.55 -2.79 11.79
N ALA A 70 -21.84 -3.41 12.72
CA ALA A 70 -20.38 -3.41 12.74
C ALA A 70 -19.78 -4.09 11.49
N VAL A 71 -20.31 -5.24 11.09
CA VAL A 71 -19.90 -5.94 9.87
C VAL A 71 -20.16 -5.07 8.63
N LEU A 72 -21.31 -4.45 8.54
CA LEU A 72 -21.66 -3.57 7.42
C LEU A 72 -20.71 -2.37 7.31
N ILE A 73 -20.35 -1.74 8.43
CA ILE A 73 -19.36 -0.66 8.47
C ILE A 73 -18.00 -1.15 7.96
N ILE A 74 -17.54 -2.33 8.42
CA ILE A 74 -16.25 -2.90 7.97
C ILE A 74 -16.27 -3.15 6.47
N VAL A 75 -17.34 -3.72 5.93
CA VAL A 75 -17.49 -3.96 4.48
C VAL A 75 -17.46 -2.65 3.70
N CYS A 76 -18.16 -1.61 4.16
CA CYS A 76 -18.13 -0.29 3.53
C CYS A 76 -16.72 0.32 3.54
N LEU A 77 -15.99 0.20 4.66
CA LEU A 77 -14.61 0.70 4.73
C LEU A 77 -13.68 -0.04 3.77
N LEU A 78 -13.79 -1.36 3.68
CA LEU A 78 -13.00 -2.15 2.73
C LEU A 78 -13.33 -1.78 1.27
N ALA A 79 -14.61 -1.58 0.95
CA ALA A 79 -15.03 -1.15 -0.37
C ALA A 79 -14.48 0.24 -0.74
N THR A 80 -14.50 1.20 0.19
CA THR A 80 -13.93 2.53 -0.04
C THR A 80 -12.43 2.49 -0.26
N ILE A 81 -11.70 1.69 0.52
CA ILE A 81 -10.25 1.49 0.34
C ILE A 81 -9.97 0.89 -1.05
N ALA A 82 -10.73 -0.13 -1.46
CA ALA A 82 -10.58 -0.74 -2.79
C ALA A 82 -10.82 0.26 -3.93
N ILE A 83 -11.87 1.07 -3.83
CA ILE A 83 -12.17 2.12 -4.83
C ILE A 83 -11.05 3.15 -4.90
N VAL A 84 -10.55 3.63 -3.76
CA VAL A 84 -9.46 4.61 -3.71
C VAL A 84 -8.17 4.05 -4.30
N THR A 85 -7.83 2.80 -4.00
CA THR A 85 -6.63 2.14 -4.56
C THR A 85 -6.73 1.99 -6.08
N LEU A 86 -7.88 1.55 -6.61
CA LEU A 86 -8.13 1.45 -8.05
C LEU A 86 -8.06 2.82 -8.74
N TYR A 87 -8.62 3.87 -8.12
CA TYR A 87 -8.56 5.23 -8.65
C TYR A 87 -7.12 5.75 -8.74
N ILE A 88 -6.32 5.55 -7.68
CA ILE A 88 -4.90 5.94 -7.66
C ILE A 88 -4.12 5.19 -8.74
N GLU A 89 -4.36 3.89 -8.90
CA GLU A 89 -3.68 3.08 -9.91
C GLU A 89 -4.04 3.52 -11.33
N GLN A 90 -5.32 3.81 -11.58
CA GLN A 90 -5.78 4.31 -12.87
C GLN A 90 -5.18 5.68 -13.22
N ARG A 91 -5.09 6.59 -12.22
CA ARG A 91 -4.45 7.90 -12.40
C ARG A 91 -2.94 7.76 -12.67
N ARG A 92 -2.26 6.80 -12.01
CA ARG A 92 -0.85 6.48 -12.29
C ARG A 92 -0.65 5.98 -13.72
N LYS A 93 -1.50 5.06 -14.21
CA LYS A 93 -1.45 4.55 -15.58
C LYS A 93 -1.65 5.67 -16.61
N GLN A 94 -2.63 6.56 -16.40
CA GLN A 94 -2.86 7.70 -17.30
C GLN A 94 -1.66 8.65 -17.36
N HIS A 95 -1.06 8.96 -16.21
CA HIS A 95 0.13 9.80 -16.15
C HIS A 95 1.33 9.14 -16.87
N TYR A 96 1.51 7.83 -16.68
CA TYR A 96 2.55 7.08 -17.39
C TYR A 96 2.35 7.11 -18.91
N LEU A 97 1.13 6.93 -19.39
CA LEU A 97 0.81 6.98 -20.81
C LEU A 97 1.05 8.37 -21.42
N ARG A 98 0.77 9.45 -20.66
CA ARG A 98 1.07 10.83 -21.09
C ARG A 98 2.57 11.05 -21.24
N LEU A 99 3.35 10.70 -20.24
CA LEU A 99 4.82 10.82 -20.29
C LEU A 99 5.42 10.01 -21.45
N ARG A 100 4.93 8.79 -21.69
CA ARG A 100 5.38 7.96 -22.82
C ARG A 100 5.05 8.60 -24.17
N LYS A 101 3.86 9.20 -24.32
CA LYS A 101 3.48 9.94 -25.53
C LYS A 101 4.37 11.18 -25.74
N GLU A 102 4.64 11.96 -24.69
CA GLU A 102 5.55 13.10 -24.77
C GLU A 102 6.94 12.68 -25.22
N LEU A 103 7.46 11.59 -24.66
CA LEU A 103 8.76 11.04 -25.05
C LEU A 103 8.77 10.61 -26.52
N GLN A 104 7.74 9.91 -27.01
CA GLN A 104 7.60 9.54 -28.41
C GLN A 104 7.50 10.78 -29.33
N THR A 105 6.77 11.81 -28.90
CA THR A 105 6.66 13.07 -29.67
C THR A 105 8.00 13.78 -29.75
N ASN A 106 8.77 13.81 -28.65
CA ASN A 106 10.10 14.41 -28.64
C ASN A 106 11.09 13.61 -29.49
N GLN A 107 11.02 12.28 -29.47
CA GLN A 107 11.80 11.43 -30.37
C GLN A 107 11.50 11.73 -31.83
N ALA A 108 10.21 11.83 -32.19
CA ALA A 108 9.82 12.14 -33.56
C ALA A 108 10.28 13.55 -34.00
N LYS A 109 10.28 14.55 -33.09
CA LYS A 109 10.83 15.88 -33.35
C LYS A 109 12.34 15.84 -33.60
N ILE A 110 13.10 15.12 -32.76
CA ILE A 110 14.55 14.97 -32.93
C ILE A 110 14.87 14.27 -34.24
N TYR A 111 14.13 13.22 -34.59
CA TYR A 111 14.32 12.52 -35.86
C TYR A 111 14.11 13.46 -37.06
N LYS A 112 13.01 14.24 -37.08
CA LYS A 112 12.74 15.22 -38.12
C LYS A 112 13.79 16.31 -38.21
N ILE A 113 14.31 16.78 -37.07
CA ILE A 113 15.41 17.75 -37.05
C ILE A 113 16.68 17.15 -37.65
N ASN A 114 17.05 15.93 -37.27
CA ASN A 114 18.21 15.25 -37.82
C ASN A 114 18.08 15.01 -39.31
N GLU A 115 16.92 14.57 -39.80
CA GLU A 115 16.62 14.39 -41.21
C GLU A 115 16.73 15.70 -41.99
N SER A 116 16.20 16.80 -41.47
CA SER A 116 16.32 18.12 -42.10
C SER A 116 17.77 18.67 -42.09
N ILE A 117 18.60 18.27 -41.11
CA ILE A 117 20.02 18.59 -41.07
C ILE A 117 20.79 17.84 -42.20
N GLU A 118 20.45 16.56 -42.40
CA GLU A 118 21.08 15.73 -43.44
C GLU A 118 20.71 16.19 -44.84
N GLU A 119 19.43 16.59 -45.06
CA GLU A 119 18.97 17.02 -46.41
C GLU A 119 19.42 18.42 -46.82
N ASN A 120 19.53 19.37 -45.87
CA ASN A 120 19.77 20.79 -46.22
C ASN A 120 21.19 21.31 -45.97
N GLY A 121 22.14 20.46 -45.65
CA GLY A 121 23.59 20.67 -45.72
C GLY A 121 24.21 21.96 -45.16
N ASN A 122 23.50 23.02 -44.82
CA ASN A 122 24.07 24.26 -44.20
C ASN A 122 23.09 25.35 -43.79
N SER A 123 21.79 25.18 -43.87
CA SER A 123 20.87 26.25 -43.46
C SER A 123 19.88 25.76 -42.41
N LEU A 124 20.27 25.83 -41.15
CA LEU A 124 19.39 25.52 -40.04
C LEU A 124 18.80 26.75 -39.38
N PRO A 125 17.48 26.84 -39.30
CA PRO A 125 16.82 27.81 -38.42
C PRO A 125 16.62 27.32 -36.99
N HIS A 126 16.95 26.06 -36.66
CA HIS A 126 16.86 25.60 -35.28
C HIS A 126 18.16 25.91 -34.56
N SER A 127 18.06 26.87 -33.61
CA SER A 127 19.18 27.22 -32.77
C SER A 127 19.59 26.01 -31.94
N ARG A 128 20.89 25.84 -31.69
CA ARG A 128 21.40 24.79 -30.80
C ARG A 128 20.67 24.77 -29.46
N GLU A 129 20.17 25.91 -29.03
CA GLU A 129 19.35 26.08 -27.83
C GLU A 129 18.02 25.31 -27.89
N GLU A 130 17.34 25.28 -29.05
CA GLU A 130 16.10 24.51 -29.20
C GLU A 130 16.35 23.01 -29.12
N ILE A 131 17.43 22.54 -29.71
CA ILE A 131 17.84 21.12 -29.63
C ILE A 131 18.14 20.78 -28.17
N LEU A 132 18.87 21.60 -27.44
CA LEU A 132 19.18 21.41 -26.03
C LEU A 132 17.94 21.47 -25.14
N ALA A 133 16.95 22.33 -25.48
CA ALA A 133 15.66 22.37 -24.77
C ALA A 133 14.86 21.06 -24.92
N ILE A 134 14.72 20.57 -26.15
CA ILE A 134 14.08 19.25 -26.42
C ILE A 134 14.81 18.13 -25.68
N TYR A 135 16.11 18.25 -25.59
CA TYR A 135 16.96 17.29 -24.88
C TYR A 135 16.69 17.29 -23.39
N ARG A 136 16.64 18.48 -22.77
CA ARG A 136 16.30 18.66 -21.34
C ARG A 136 14.93 18.10 -21.04
N ASP A 137 13.94 18.35 -21.90
CA ASP A 137 12.60 17.84 -21.74
C ASP A 137 12.55 16.31 -21.84
N SER A 138 13.31 15.74 -22.79
CA SER A 138 13.44 14.29 -22.92
C SER A 138 14.15 13.66 -21.74
N LEU A 139 15.19 14.29 -21.20
CA LEU A 139 15.87 13.84 -19.98
C LEU A 139 14.92 13.85 -18.77
N ASN A 140 14.18 14.94 -18.55
CA ASN A 140 13.24 15.06 -17.45
C ASN A 140 12.11 14.03 -17.55
N ALA A 141 11.56 13.81 -18.74
CA ALA A 141 10.55 12.78 -18.97
C ALA A 141 11.10 11.37 -18.68
N SER A 142 12.33 11.09 -19.15
CA SER A 142 13.02 9.81 -18.90
C SER A 142 13.29 9.58 -17.41
N ILE A 143 13.76 10.59 -16.69
CA ILE A 143 13.95 10.54 -15.23
C ILE A 143 12.63 10.25 -14.53
N ALA A 144 11.53 10.93 -14.91
CA ALA A 144 10.21 10.72 -14.34
C ALA A 144 9.66 9.31 -14.59
N LEU A 145 9.95 8.70 -15.73
CA LEU A 145 9.62 7.31 -16.06
C LEU A 145 10.48 6.34 -15.26
N PHE A 146 11.78 6.52 -15.27
CA PHE A 146 12.72 5.68 -14.53
C PHE A 146 12.42 5.66 -13.03
N ASN A 147 12.13 6.81 -12.42
CA ASN A 147 11.79 6.91 -10.99
C ASN A 147 10.57 6.09 -10.56
N LYS A 148 9.76 5.60 -11.50
CA LYS A 148 8.64 4.69 -11.24
C LYS A 148 9.04 3.21 -11.27
N SER A 149 10.24 2.90 -11.75
CA SER A 149 10.75 1.53 -11.80
C SER A 149 11.11 1.00 -10.41
N ALA A 150 11.05 -0.33 -10.25
CA ALA A 150 11.47 -0.99 -9.02
C ALA A 150 12.95 -0.74 -8.72
N CYS A 151 13.80 -0.70 -9.76
CA CYS A 151 15.22 -0.39 -9.67
C CYS A 151 15.47 1.00 -9.09
N ALA A 152 14.77 2.03 -9.60
CA ALA A 152 14.91 3.40 -9.09
C ALA A 152 14.49 3.54 -7.63
N MET A 153 13.38 2.89 -7.22
CA MET A 153 12.94 2.90 -5.82
C MET A 153 14.00 2.29 -4.89
N ARG A 154 14.67 1.24 -5.34
CA ARG A 154 15.77 0.62 -4.59
C ARG A 154 17.00 1.53 -4.53
N LEU A 155 17.42 2.12 -5.65
CA LEU A 155 18.54 3.07 -5.68
C LEU A 155 18.28 4.29 -4.79
N GLN A 156 17.06 4.82 -4.77
CA GLN A 156 16.68 5.92 -3.88
C GLN A 156 16.81 5.54 -2.40
N LYS A 157 16.43 4.29 -2.03
CA LYS A 157 16.64 3.79 -0.67
C LYS A 157 18.13 3.72 -0.33
N LEU A 158 18.95 3.18 -1.23
CA LEU A 158 20.40 3.10 -1.04
C LEU A 158 21.03 4.50 -0.95
N ASN A 159 20.59 5.44 -1.76
CA ASN A 159 21.08 6.82 -1.74
C ASN A 159 20.75 7.58 -0.44
N LYS A 160 19.63 7.23 0.22
CA LYS A 160 19.25 7.78 1.53
C LYS A 160 20.09 7.23 2.69
N LEU A 161 20.68 6.05 2.56
CA LEU A 161 21.47 5.39 3.59
C LEU A 161 22.88 5.97 3.80
N ARG A 162 23.14 7.21 3.31
CA ARG A 162 24.37 8.01 3.54
C ARG A 162 25.60 7.17 3.97
N ASN A 163 26.35 6.68 2.98
CA ASN A 163 27.79 6.30 3.07
C ASN A 163 28.27 5.27 4.11
N LYS A 164 27.45 4.70 4.96
CA LYS A 164 28.01 3.76 5.96
C LYS A 164 27.79 2.28 5.64
N ASP A 165 26.74 1.94 4.87
CA ASP A 165 26.53 0.57 4.38
C ASP A 165 25.64 0.65 3.12
N VAL A 166 26.22 1.04 2.00
CA VAL A 166 25.56 0.85 0.70
C VAL A 166 25.53 -0.66 0.47
N GLY A 167 24.38 -1.26 0.69
CA GLY A 167 24.21 -2.70 0.51
C GLY A 167 24.63 -3.13 -0.90
N HIS A 168 25.25 -4.28 -0.98
CA HIS A 168 25.75 -4.83 -2.24
C HIS A 168 24.61 -5.02 -3.25
N ILE A 169 24.81 -4.51 -4.48
CA ILE A 169 23.88 -4.73 -5.61
C ILE A 169 24.33 -6.02 -6.32
N SER A 170 23.45 -7.01 -6.39
CA SER A 170 23.72 -8.26 -7.07
C SER A 170 23.92 -8.08 -8.58
N ILE A 171 24.54 -9.04 -9.24
CA ILE A 171 24.74 -9.01 -10.69
C ILE A 171 23.40 -8.88 -11.42
N LYS A 172 22.41 -9.68 -11.04
CA LYS A 172 21.07 -9.65 -11.64
C LYS A 172 20.40 -8.29 -11.53
N GLU A 173 20.46 -7.66 -10.35
CA GLU A 173 19.90 -6.33 -10.13
C GLU A 173 20.60 -5.23 -10.92
N ARG A 174 21.87 -5.44 -11.22
CA ARG A 174 22.66 -4.56 -12.06
C ARG A 174 22.26 -4.67 -13.53
N GLU A 175 22.02 -5.89 -14.01
CA GLU A 175 21.50 -6.14 -15.35
C GLU A 175 20.11 -5.52 -15.53
N GLU A 176 19.18 -5.76 -14.59
CA GLU A 176 17.84 -5.13 -14.57
C GLU A 176 17.92 -3.60 -14.55
N LEU A 177 18.90 -3.03 -13.83
CA LEU A 177 19.14 -1.59 -13.84
C LEU A 177 19.59 -1.07 -15.19
N TYR A 178 20.54 -1.77 -15.84
CA TYR A 178 21.04 -1.36 -17.16
C TYR A 178 19.96 -1.43 -18.21
N GLU A 179 19.16 -2.49 -18.24
CA GLU A 179 17.99 -2.61 -19.10
C GLU A 179 17.01 -1.46 -18.87
N ALA A 180 16.68 -1.16 -17.61
CA ALA A 180 15.78 -0.05 -17.28
C ALA A 180 16.35 1.32 -17.69
N LEU A 181 17.67 1.54 -17.60
CA LEU A 181 18.31 2.75 -18.08
C LEU A 181 18.25 2.84 -19.61
N ASP A 182 18.62 1.76 -20.31
CA ASP A 182 18.63 1.73 -21.77
C ASP A 182 17.23 1.94 -22.36
N GLU A 183 16.18 1.32 -21.77
CA GLU A 183 14.80 1.50 -22.21
C GLU A 183 14.25 2.90 -21.99
N ASN A 184 14.46 3.45 -20.78
CA ASN A 184 13.88 4.75 -20.43
C ASN A 184 14.64 5.95 -21.01
N PHE A 185 15.94 5.81 -21.29
CA PHE A 185 16.79 6.91 -21.74
C PHE A 185 17.28 6.79 -23.18
N ILE A 186 16.66 5.96 -24.00
CA ILE A 186 17.13 5.67 -25.37
C ILE A 186 17.40 6.93 -26.21
N THR A 187 16.51 7.92 -26.12
CA THR A 187 16.66 9.20 -26.85
C THR A 187 17.87 9.99 -26.34
N VAL A 188 18.04 10.06 -25.01
CA VAL A 188 19.15 10.75 -24.35
C VAL A 188 20.46 10.05 -24.67
N ILE A 189 20.48 8.72 -24.66
CA ILE A 189 21.64 7.89 -24.95
C ILE A 189 22.11 8.11 -26.40
N THR A 190 21.19 8.09 -27.35
CA THR A 190 21.48 8.29 -28.74
C THR A 190 22.17 9.63 -28.98
N TYR A 191 21.61 10.68 -28.46
CA TYR A 191 22.21 12.01 -28.59
C TYR A 191 23.56 12.14 -27.87
N LEU A 192 23.69 11.67 -26.67
CA LEU A 192 24.98 11.68 -25.99
C LEU A 192 26.08 11.00 -26.80
N ARG A 193 25.74 9.89 -27.48
CA ARG A 193 26.66 9.19 -28.35
C ARG A 193 27.03 10.03 -29.59
N ASP A 194 26.03 10.64 -30.21
CA ASP A 194 26.22 11.45 -31.43
C ASP A 194 27.05 12.70 -31.14
N GLU A 195 26.73 13.42 -30.06
CA GLU A 195 27.44 14.63 -29.64
C GLU A 195 28.87 14.33 -29.18
N ALA A 196 29.08 13.27 -28.41
CA ALA A 196 30.44 12.86 -28.05
C ALA A 196 31.27 12.46 -29.25
N ASN A 197 30.66 11.78 -30.23
CA ASN A 197 31.34 11.38 -31.48
C ASN A 197 31.71 12.61 -32.32
N LYS A 198 30.82 13.61 -32.42
CA LYS A 198 31.08 14.89 -33.09
C LYS A 198 32.18 15.72 -32.42
N TYR A 199 32.12 15.79 -31.08
CA TYR A 199 33.04 16.67 -30.30
C TYR A 199 34.43 16.08 -30.13
N SER A 200 34.53 14.81 -29.71
CA SER A 200 35.79 14.19 -29.30
C SER A 200 36.27 13.06 -30.22
N GLN A 201 35.50 12.74 -31.28
CA GLN A 201 35.73 11.60 -32.17
C GLN A 201 35.89 10.26 -31.42
N THR A 202 35.36 10.18 -30.21
CA THR A 202 35.44 8.99 -29.34
C THR A 202 34.08 8.44 -29.05
N LYS A 203 33.89 7.13 -29.20
CA LYS A 203 32.65 6.47 -28.82
C LYS A 203 32.53 6.35 -27.32
N LEU A 204 31.39 6.80 -26.76
CA LEU A 204 31.05 6.52 -25.37
C LEU A 204 30.65 5.04 -25.20
N SER A 205 31.29 4.34 -24.29
CA SER A 205 30.87 2.98 -23.95
C SER A 205 29.52 3.00 -23.18
N PRO A 206 28.75 1.90 -23.19
CA PRO A 206 27.51 1.81 -22.38
C PRO A 206 27.74 2.18 -20.91
N LEU A 207 28.82 1.72 -20.31
CA LEU A 207 29.19 2.02 -18.92
C LEU A 207 29.38 3.53 -18.68
N ASN A 208 29.99 4.24 -19.66
CA ASN A 208 30.18 5.70 -19.58
C ASN A 208 28.84 6.42 -19.60
N ILE A 209 27.91 5.96 -20.42
CA ILE A 209 26.57 6.52 -20.54
C ILE A 209 25.79 6.29 -19.27
N HIS A 210 25.78 5.06 -18.73
CA HIS A 210 25.13 4.75 -17.46
C HIS A 210 25.70 5.60 -16.33
N LEU A 211 27.02 5.83 -16.29
CA LEU A 211 27.65 6.75 -15.34
C LEU A 211 27.08 8.18 -15.47
N ILE A 212 26.99 8.73 -16.69
CA ILE A 212 26.44 10.07 -16.94
C ILE A 212 24.99 10.15 -16.44
N LEU A 213 24.16 9.19 -16.78
CA LEU A 213 22.76 9.15 -16.41
C LEU A 213 22.56 9.08 -14.89
N LEU A 214 23.31 8.21 -14.20
CA LEU A 214 23.26 8.09 -12.74
C LEU A 214 23.72 9.38 -12.04
N LEU A 215 24.75 10.04 -12.59
CA LEU A 215 25.21 11.35 -12.12
C LEU A 215 24.15 12.43 -12.34
N ALA A 216 23.54 12.48 -13.54
CA ALA A 216 22.49 13.45 -13.87
C ALA A 216 21.24 13.27 -13.00
N MET A 217 20.96 12.08 -12.52
CA MET A 217 19.90 11.79 -11.55
C MET A 217 20.26 12.09 -10.08
N GLY A 218 21.50 12.58 -9.82
CA GLY A 218 21.94 12.99 -8.49
C GLY A 218 22.26 11.83 -7.53
N TYR A 219 22.55 10.62 -8.03
CA TYR A 219 23.00 9.53 -7.17
C TYR A 219 24.41 9.77 -6.61
N SER A 220 24.64 9.37 -5.36
CA SER A 220 25.94 9.50 -4.70
C SER A 220 26.99 8.60 -5.33
N THR A 221 28.27 8.99 -5.20
CA THR A 221 29.40 8.21 -5.73
C THR A 221 29.46 6.78 -5.19
N GLY A 222 29.05 6.57 -3.92
CA GLY A 222 28.96 5.24 -3.33
C GLY A 222 27.91 4.36 -4.00
N VAL A 223 26.72 4.90 -4.30
CA VAL A 223 25.68 4.17 -5.03
C VAL A 223 26.13 3.88 -6.48
N ILE A 224 26.72 4.87 -7.14
CA ILE A 224 27.23 4.71 -8.51
C ILE A 224 28.31 3.64 -8.55
N ARG A 225 29.22 3.60 -7.57
CA ARG A 225 30.23 2.56 -7.44
C ARG A 225 29.62 1.16 -7.44
N GLU A 226 28.60 0.94 -6.62
CA GLU A 226 27.91 -0.34 -6.52
C GLU A 226 27.14 -0.67 -7.83
N CYS A 227 26.50 0.32 -8.46
CA CYS A 227 25.80 0.14 -9.73
C CYS A 227 26.75 -0.28 -10.85
N LEU A 228 27.93 0.33 -10.93
CA LEU A 228 28.90 0.10 -12.03
C LEU A 228 29.95 -0.96 -11.70
N ALA A 229 29.88 -1.59 -10.53
CA ALA A 229 30.89 -2.56 -10.04
C ALA A 229 32.33 -2.03 -10.07
N VAL A 230 32.51 -0.76 -9.73
CA VAL A 230 33.82 -0.12 -9.68
C VAL A 230 34.44 -0.31 -8.29
N SER A 231 35.73 -0.64 -8.22
CA SER A 231 36.40 -1.05 -7.00
C SER A 231 36.57 0.04 -5.94
N ALA A 232 36.54 1.32 -6.31
CA ALA A 232 36.76 2.43 -5.38
C ALA A 232 36.07 3.72 -5.83
N ASP A 233 35.69 4.58 -4.84
CA ASP A 233 35.05 5.88 -5.09
C ASP A 233 35.93 6.83 -5.91
N ASN A 234 37.26 6.78 -5.68
CA ASN A 234 38.22 7.54 -6.47
C ASN A 234 38.19 7.15 -7.94
N ALA A 235 37.95 5.87 -8.25
CA ALA A 235 37.83 5.40 -9.62
C ALA A 235 36.58 5.97 -10.29
N VAL A 236 35.44 6.07 -9.58
CA VAL A 236 34.22 6.74 -10.08
C VAL A 236 34.49 8.21 -10.40
N THR A 237 35.18 8.90 -9.50
CA THR A 237 35.54 10.34 -9.68
C THR A 237 36.45 10.55 -10.88
N GLN A 238 37.48 9.72 -11.04
CA GLN A 238 38.36 9.76 -12.20
C GLN A 238 37.62 9.43 -13.50
N HIS A 239 36.75 8.42 -13.44
CA HIS A 239 35.95 8.02 -14.58
C HIS A 239 34.98 9.15 -15.01
N LYS A 240 34.30 9.76 -14.05
CA LYS A 240 33.47 10.96 -14.24
C LYS A 240 34.26 12.05 -14.99
N LYS A 241 35.43 12.42 -14.49
CA LYS A 241 36.27 13.46 -15.11
C LYS A 241 36.63 13.12 -16.56
N ARG A 242 37.04 11.89 -16.84
CA ARG A 242 37.39 11.43 -18.20
C ARG A 242 36.20 11.44 -19.14
N VAL A 243 35.02 11.08 -18.68
CA VAL A 243 33.80 11.00 -19.50
C VAL A 243 33.26 12.39 -19.78
N LEU A 244 33.21 13.27 -18.80
CA LEU A 244 32.74 14.65 -18.99
C LEU A 244 33.64 15.44 -19.93
N ASN A 245 34.94 15.24 -19.90
CA ASN A 245 35.88 15.88 -20.88
C ASN A 245 35.63 15.47 -22.33
N ARG A 246 34.80 14.47 -22.59
CA ARG A 246 34.43 14.03 -23.95
C ARG A 246 33.12 14.65 -24.45
N LEU A 247 32.46 15.46 -23.63
CA LEU A 247 31.21 16.12 -23.94
C LEU A 247 31.40 17.63 -24.03
N PRO A 248 30.68 18.32 -24.92
CA PRO A 248 30.61 19.78 -24.93
C PRO A 248 30.05 20.34 -23.64
N ASN A 249 30.52 21.55 -23.26
CA ASN A 249 30.11 22.19 -22.01
C ASN A 249 28.61 22.52 -21.94
N ASP A 250 27.97 22.82 -23.05
CA ASP A 250 26.55 23.12 -23.13
C ASP A 250 25.70 21.85 -22.84
N ILE A 251 26.18 20.69 -23.26
CA ILE A 251 25.55 19.41 -22.89
C ILE A 251 25.73 19.09 -21.42
N ILE A 252 26.95 19.33 -20.91
CA ILE A 252 27.22 19.14 -19.48
C ILE A 252 26.29 20.04 -18.64
N SER A 253 26.15 21.32 -19.02
CA SER A 253 25.24 22.24 -18.33
C SER A 253 23.77 21.81 -18.46
N THR A 254 23.37 21.25 -19.59
CA THR A 254 22.01 20.72 -19.79
C THR A 254 21.73 19.49 -18.94
N LEU A 255 22.69 18.58 -18.82
CA LEU A 255 22.56 17.36 -18.01
C LEU A 255 22.55 17.63 -16.50
N PHE A 256 23.40 18.54 -16.04
CA PHE A 256 23.62 18.80 -14.61
C PHE A 256 22.99 20.09 -14.10
N GLY A 257 22.60 21.01 -14.97
CA GLY A 257 21.88 22.23 -14.62
C GLY A 257 20.37 22.07 -14.53
N ALA A 258 19.84 20.88 -14.83
CA ALA A 258 18.41 20.55 -14.70
C ALA A 258 18.05 20.00 -13.31
N ILE A 259 19.01 19.86 -12.40
CA ILE A 259 18.87 19.45 -11.00
C ILE A 259 19.09 20.66 -10.10
#